data_c04557ad24d468bdbecdf286410388ae
#
_entry.id   c04557ad24d468bdbecdf286410388ae
#
_cell.length_a   1.000
_cell.length_b   1.000
_cell.length_c   1.000
_cell.angle_alpha   90.00
_cell.angle_beta   90.00
_cell.angle_gamma   90.00
#
_symmetry.space_group_name_H-M   'P 1'
#
loop_
_entity.id
_entity.type
_entity.pdbx_description
1 polymer ?
#
loop_
_entity_poly.entity_id
_entity_poly.type
_entity_poly.pdbx_seq_one_letter_code
_entity_poly.pdbx_strand_id
1 'polypeptide(L)'
;MEMQTTKRERISYYSYFFGQNLFYMIIASYISLFLLNHGVNEALAASVVIAPQIWDVINDIIFGRIVDKAHLKGGKFLPWLKISWICIPATTIFIFCMPDSLSISAKCAWVFIGYCLWSVAYTMCDTPIYALSTAMTERVEERNSILSIGRLVGTSALVIATLAIEGLYMTMGWPLLSISLSVVSMLLMLPILFFGKERNAVRSADAPTLKDMFRALGQNKFLIVFYIAFFLVGVTNTVQTVIPMFAQYVLGSTEKGTILLAMSIIPAIIAAAFIPSLCRKIDKFWLYIGCLGLFVLASIIQFFVGYSSDIPLYITMALRGVGLVGYNVLVYMFTPDCIEYGQYKTGVRQEGITFSIQTSVTKLSGALMNSISLLLLAIFGFKAANADPVTGVVDAVGAQGCWHVLTWISTIGPILAIILLVMCYQLRDKDVNLMAQFNNGEISREECDKGLAGRY
;
A
#
# COMPACT_ATOMS: atom_id res chain seq x y z
N MET A 1 27.47 11.59 15.74
CA MET A 1 27.79 11.65 14.30
C MET A 1 27.27 12.95 13.72
N GLU A 2 28.11 13.75 13.10
CA GLU A 2 27.67 14.96 12.40
C GLU A 2 26.88 14.57 11.14
N MET A 3 25.62 15.03 11.04
CA MET A 3 24.78 14.75 9.89
C MET A 3 25.13 15.71 8.75
N GLN A 4 25.12 15.21 7.49
CA GLN A 4 25.34 16.04 6.30
C GLN A 4 24.14 16.94 5.98
N THR A 5 22.92 16.47 6.34
CA THR A 5 21.69 17.23 6.13
C THR A 5 21.35 18.11 7.33
N THR A 6 20.82 19.29 7.06
CA THR A 6 20.33 20.17 8.12
C THR A 6 18.98 19.70 8.67
N LYS A 7 18.64 20.14 9.90
CA LYS A 7 17.33 19.86 10.52
C LYS A 7 16.16 20.36 9.65
N ARG A 8 16.34 21.52 8.98
CA ARG A 8 15.32 22.11 8.09
C ARG A 8 15.08 21.23 6.86
N GLU A 9 16.12 20.70 6.25
CA GLU A 9 16.02 19.80 5.09
C GLU A 9 15.25 18.52 5.47
N ARG A 10 15.58 17.90 6.60
CA ARG A 10 14.90 16.67 7.06
C ARG A 10 13.43 16.92 7.41
N ILE A 11 13.13 18.00 8.14
CA ILE A 11 11.74 18.35 8.48
C ILE A 11 10.94 18.61 7.21
N SER A 12 11.51 19.33 6.23
CA SER A 12 10.81 19.57 4.95
C SER A 12 10.55 18.30 4.17
N TYR A 13 11.47 17.33 4.22
CA TYR A 13 11.30 16.01 3.62
C TYR A 13 10.14 15.23 4.29
N TYR A 14 10.10 15.21 5.63
CA TYR A 14 9.04 14.55 6.39
C TYR A 14 7.68 15.21 6.17
N SER A 15 7.63 16.54 6.16
CA SER A 15 6.41 17.30 5.89
C SER A 15 5.85 17.02 4.49
N TYR A 16 6.72 16.85 3.48
CA TYR A 16 6.32 16.46 2.14
C TYR A 16 5.67 15.07 2.13
N PHE A 17 6.29 14.09 2.80
CA PHE A 17 5.72 12.75 2.93
C PHE A 17 4.33 12.76 3.57
N PHE A 18 4.14 13.60 4.58
CA PHE A 18 2.83 13.75 5.22
C PHE A 18 1.79 14.26 4.23
N GLY A 19 2.05 15.38 3.56
CA GLY A 19 1.12 15.98 2.60
C GLY A 19 0.81 15.09 1.40
N GLN A 20 1.81 14.39 0.85
CA GLN A 20 1.66 13.44 -0.23
C GLN A 20 0.71 12.29 0.15
N ASN A 21 0.86 11.73 1.35
CA ASN A 21 0.04 10.61 1.79
C ASN A 21 -1.41 10.98 2.11
N LEU A 22 -1.70 12.24 2.43
CA LEU A 22 -3.08 12.73 2.50
C LEU A 22 -3.79 12.61 1.15
N PHE A 23 -3.12 13.01 0.05
CA PHE A 23 -3.66 12.83 -1.30
C PHE A 23 -3.83 11.37 -1.70
N TYR A 24 -2.86 10.53 -1.32
CA TYR A 24 -2.96 9.09 -1.59
C TYR A 24 -4.20 8.48 -0.94
N MET A 25 -4.47 8.82 0.32
CA MET A 25 -5.55 8.21 1.08
C MET A 25 -6.93 8.51 0.51
N ILE A 26 -7.20 9.76 0.08
CA ILE A 26 -8.51 10.10 -0.47
C ILE A 26 -8.80 9.36 -1.78
N ILE A 27 -7.81 9.11 -2.61
CA ILE A 27 -7.96 8.32 -3.84
C ILE A 27 -8.01 6.83 -3.51
N ALA A 28 -7.05 6.31 -2.75
CA ALA A 28 -6.92 4.88 -2.52
C ALA A 28 -8.13 4.26 -1.80
N SER A 29 -8.72 4.99 -0.85
CA SER A 29 -9.80 4.44 -0.02
C SER A 29 -11.19 4.98 -0.35
N TYR A 30 -11.29 6.18 -0.91
CA TYR A 30 -12.59 6.85 -1.02
C TYR A 30 -13.10 7.07 -2.45
N ILE A 31 -12.28 6.84 -3.50
CA ILE A 31 -12.74 7.00 -4.90
C ILE A 31 -13.92 6.10 -5.25
N SER A 32 -13.92 4.88 -4.71
CA SER A 32 -15.00 3.91 -4.91
C SER A 32 -16.29 4.36 -4.24
N LEU A 33 -16.19 4.80 -2.99
CA LEU A 33 -17.34 5.35 -2.25
C LEU A 33 -17.88 6.62 -2.93
N PHE A 34 -16.99 7.49 -3.42
CA PHE A 34 -17.36 8.69 -4.18
C PHE A 34 -18.21 8.33 -5.41
N LEU A 35 -17.82 7.32 -6.20
CA LEU A 35 -18.58 6.86 -7.35
C LEU A 35 -19.96 6.32 -6.95
N LEU A 36 -20.06 5.52 -5.90
CA LEU A 36 -21.32 4.98 -5.40
C LEU A 36 -22.27 6.09 -4.93
N ASN A 37 -21.75 7.09 -4.21
CA ASN A 37 -22.53 8.25 -3.74
C ASN A 37 -23.10 9.10 -4.89
N HIS A 38 -22.49 9.01 -6.10
CA HIS A 38 -22.97 9.69 -7.31
C HIS A 38 -23.80 8.79 -8.24
N GLY A 39 -24.27 7.62 -7.73
CA GLY A 39 -25.21 6.75 -8.43
C GLY A 39 -24.56 5.79 -9.45
N VAL A 40 -23.24 5.63 -9.43
CA VAL A 40 -22.55 4.62 -10.24
C VAL A 40 -22.67 3.28 -9.52
N ASN A 41 -23.09 2.22 -10.22
CA ASN A 41 -23.17 0.90 -9.61
C ASN A 41 -21.79 0.27 -9.38
N GLU A 42 -21.73 -0.74 -8.50
CA GLU A 42 -20.49 -1.36 -8.00
C GLU A 42 -19.65 -1.95 -9.13
N ALA A 43 -20.27 -2.67 -10.07
CA ALA A 43 -19.55 -3.31 -11.18
C ALA A 43 -18.96 -2.26 -12.14
N LEU A 44 -19.70 -1.19 -12.42
CA LEU A 44 -19.22 -0.10 -13.26
C LEU A 44 -18.14 0.71 -12.54
N ALA A 45 -18.30 0.98 -11.24
CA ALA A 45 -17.29 1.63 -10.43
C ALA A 45 -15.97 0.83 -10.39
N ALA A 46 -16.07 -0.50 -10.22
CA ALA A 46 -14.90 -1.39 -10.31
C ALA A 46 -14.19 -1.25 -11.66
N SER A 47 -14.95 -1.23 -12.76
CA SER A 47 -14.38 -1.11 -14.12
C SER A 47 -13.70 0.25 -14.34
N VAL A 48 -14.28 1.33 -13.81
CA VAL A 48 -13.74 2.69 -13.92
C VAL A 48 -12.44 2.83 -13.12
N VAL A 49 -12.30 2.13 -11.99
CA VAL A 49 -11.14 2.25 -11.10
C VAL A 49 -9.97 1.35 -11.54
N ILE A 50 -10.25 0.15 -12.09
CA ILE A 50 -9.20 -0.84 -12.43
C ILE A 50 -8.27 -0.36 -13.55
N ALA A 51 -8.79 0.28 -14.58
CA ALA A 51 -7.98 0.66 -15.73
C ALA A 51 -6.96 1.77 -15.42
N PRO A 52 -7.30 2.86 -14.67
CA PRO A 52 -6.29 3.80 -14.17
C PRO A 52 -5.25 3.17 -13.24
N GLN A 53 -5.62 2.14 -12.47
CA GLN A 53 -4.68 1.44 -11.61
C GLN A 53 -3.66 0.59 -12.41
N ILE A 54 -4.11 -0.05 -13.49
CA ILE A 54 -3.21 -0.72 -14.43
C ILE A 54 -2.30 0.31 -15.13
N TRP A 55 -2.89 1.44 -15.52
CA TRP A 55 -2.14 2.57 -16.08
C TRP A 55 -1.07 3.07 -15.11
N ASP A 56 -1.34 3.16 -13.81
CA ASP A 56 -0.38 3.60 -12.79
C ASP A 56 0.89 2.75 -12.80
N VAL A 57 0.75 1.42 -12.87
CA VAL A 57 1.90 0.50 -12.95
C VAL A 57 2.73 0.74 -14.21
N ILE A 58 2.08 0.97 -15.36
CA ILE A 58 2.75 1.25 -16.63
C ILE A 58 3.45 2.61 -16.59
N ASN A 59 2.75 3.62 -16.06
CA ASN A 59 3.23 4.98 -15.92
C ASN A 59 4.47 5.07 -15.03
N ASP A 60 4.54 4.34 -13.92
CA ASP A 60 5.73 4.28 -13.06
C ASP A 60 6.99 3.86 -13.82
N ILE A 61 6.88 2.84 -14.68
CA ILE A 61 7.99 2.34 -15.49
C ILE A 61 8.43 3.38 -16.53
N ILE A 62 7.45 4.01 -17.19
CA ILE A 62 7.72 5.06 -18.20
C ILE A 62 8.37 6.26 -17.52
N PHE A 63 7.82 6.68 -16.39
CA PHE A 63 8.27 7.86 -15.67
C PHE A 63 9.67 7.68 -15.07
N GLY A 64 10.00 6.50 -14.55
CA GLY A 64 11.36 6.19 -14.07
C GLY A 64 12.42 6.47 -15.15
N ARG A 65 12.15 6.08 -16.41
CA ARG A 65 13.02 6.37 -17.54
C ARG A 65 13.07 7.86 -17.91
N ILE A 66 11.93 8.56 -17.77
CA ILE A 66 11.87 10.01 -18.03
C ILE A 66 12.74 10.76 -17.02
N VAL A 67 12.64 10.43 -15.72
CA VAL A 67 13.46 11.03 -14.65
C VAL A 67 14.94 10.82 -14.88
N ASP A 68 15.34 9.62 -15.32
CA ASP A 68 16.74 9.30 -15.55
C ASP A 68 17.34 10.05 -16.76
N LYS A 69 16.54 10.33 -17.78
CA LYS A 69 16.96 11.02 -19.01
C LYS A 69 16.77 12.53 -18.96
N ALA A 70 15.88 13.03 -18.10
CA ALA A 70 15.56 14.46 -18.06
C ALA A 70 16.71 15.29 -17.47
N HIS A 71 17.04 16.39 -18.13
CA HIS A 71 18.02 17.37 -17.66
C HIS A 71 17.28 18.66 -17.31
N LEU A 72 16.61 18.66 -16.15
CA LEU A 72 15.86 19.82 -15.68
C LEU A 72 16.78 20.78 -14.91
N LYS A 73 16.54 22.09 -15.08
CA LYS A 73 17.25 23.11 -14.30
C LYS A 73 16.81 23.04 -12.83
N GLY A 74 17.77 22.94 -11.90
CA GLY A 74 17.51 22.95 -10.47
C GLY A 74 17.60 21.59 -9.77
N GLY A 75 18.12 20.56 -10.43
CA GLY A 75 18.36 19.23 -9.86
C GLY A 75 17.72 18.08 -10.65
N LYS A 76 17.95 16.85 -10.21
CA LYS A 76 17.38 15.64 -10.84
C LYS A 76 15.95 15.37 -10.35
N PHE A 77 15.69 15.54 -9.06
CA PHE A 77 14.45 15.13 -8.39
C PHE A 77 13.55 16.32 -7.98
N LEU A 78 14.14 17.39 -7.45
CA LEU A 78 13.39 18.58 -6.96
C LEU A 78 12.49 19.23 -8.00
N PRO A 79 12.88 19.35 -9.31
CA PRO A 79 11.97 19.92 -10.31
C PRO A 79 10.67 19.13 -10.46
N TRP A 80 10.73 17.78 -10.36
CA TRP A 80 9.56 16.94 -10.44
C TRP A 80 8.64 17.13 -9.24
N LEU A 81 9.21 17.30 -8.03
CA LEU A 81 8.44 17.62 -6.83
C LEU A 81 7.74 18.98 -6.92
N LYS A 82 8.35 19.96 -7.63
CA LYS A 82 7.71 21.26 -7.90
C LYS A 82 6.53 21.14 -8.86
N ILE A 83 6.65 20.34 -9.91
CA ILE A 83 5.58 20.10 -10.88
C ILE A 83 4.43 19.36 -10.19
N SER A 84 4.72 18.28 -9.48
CA SER A 84 3.71 17.48 -8.78
C SER A 84 2.98 18.26 -7.69
N TRP A 85 3.64 19.21 -7.03
CA TRP A 85 3.04 20.09 -6.02
C TRP A 85 1.83 20.89 -6.56
N ILE A 86 1.80 21.20 -7.87
CA ILE A 86 0.68 21.85 -8.53
C ILE A 86 -0.26 20.82 -9.13
N CYS A 87 0.27 19.78 -9.80
CA CYS A 87 -0.53 18.83 -10.57
C CYS A 87 -1.39 17.91 -9.71
N ILE A 88 -0.88 17.43 -8.54
CA ILE A 88 -1.65 16.54 -7.66
C ILE A 88 -2.88 17.23 -7.09
N PRO A 89 -2.80 18.43 -6.49
CA PRO A 89 -3.99 19.14 -6.01
C PRO A 89 -4.98 19.42 -7.13
N ALA A 90 -4.50 19.89 -8.29
CA ALA A 90 -5.35 20.22 -9.42
C ALA A 90 -6.17 19.01 -9.90
N THR A 91 -5.52 17.84 -10.04
CA THR A 91 -6.19 16.61 -10.46
C THR A 91 -7.09 16.03 -9.37
N THR A 92 -6.72 16.16 -8.09
CA THR A 92 -7.58 15.76 -6.96
C THR A 92 -8.85 16.58 -6.93
N ILE A 93 -8.74 17.91 -6.99
CA ILE A 93 -9.91 18.82 -7.06
C ILE A 93 -10.74 18.50 -8.30
N PHE A 94 -10.13 18.29 -9.47
CA PHE A 94 -10.84 17.93 -10.69
C PHE A 94 -11.72 16.69 -10.48
N ILE A 95 -11.19 15.62 -9.89
CA ILE A 95 -11.95 14.38 -9.65
C ILE A 95 -13.17 14.64 -8.76
N PHE A 96 -12.97 15.24 -7.58
CA PHE A 96 -14.00 15.36 -6.56
C PHE A 96 -14.96 16.57 -6.75
N CYS A 97 -14.65 17.47 -7.68
CA CYS A 97 -15.56 18.54 -8.11
C CYS A 97 -16.40 18.15 -9.35
N MET A 98 -16.71 16.87 -9.50
CA MET A 98 -17.54 16.35 -10.58
C MET A 98 -18.96 16.92 -10.51
N PRO A 99 -19.51 17.50 -11.61
CA PRO A 99 -20.89 18.00 -11.61
C PRO A 99 -21.93 16.89 -11.46
N ASP A 100 -22.90 17.08 -10.57
CA ASP A 100 -23.99 16.12 -10.33
C ASP A 100 -24.91 15.92 -11.53
N SER A 101 -25.05 16.94 -12.39
CA SER A 101 -25.91 16.95 -13.58
C SER A 101 -25.44 16.02 -14.70
N LEU A 102 -24.26 15.46 -14.61
CA LEU A 102 -23.71 14.57 -15.63
C LEU A 102 -24.44 13.22 -15.66
N SER A 103 -24.57 12.66 -16.86
CA SER A 103 -25.03 11.27 -17.02
C SER A 103 -24.05 10.28 -16.38
N ILE A 104 -24.49 9.07 -16.02
CA ILE A 104 -23.63 8.04 -15.39
C ILE A 104 -22.39 7.76 -16.25
N SER A 105 -22.55 7.65 -17.58
CA SER A 105 -21.40 7.44 -18.48
C SER A 105 -20.41 8.61 -18.47
N ALA A 106 -20.91 9.84 -18.40
CA ALA A 106 -20.07 11.03 -18.32
C ALA A 106 -19.34 11.13 -16.96
N LYS A 107 -20.01 10.75 -15.86
CA LYS A 107 -19.39 10.65 -14.52
C LYS A 107 -18.27 9.62 -14.51
N CYS A 108 -18.48 8.45 -15.10
CA CYS A 108 -17.47 7.42 -15.25
C CYS A 108 -16.25 7.90 -16.06
N ALA A 109 -16.49 8.55 -17.20
CA ALA A 109 -15.43 9.13 -18.02
C ALA A 109 -14.66 10.22 -17.28
N TRP A 110 -15.36 11.09 -16.54
CA TRP A 110 -14.74 12.15 -15.72
C TRP A 110 -13.77 11.57 -14.68
N VAL A 111 -14.22 10.60 -13.89
CA VAL A 111 -13.38 9.96 -12.87
C VAL A 111 -12.25 9.18 -13.50
N PHE A 112 -12.49 8.43 -14.58
CA PHE A 112 -11.46 7.69 -15.30
C PHE A 112 -10.33 8.62 -15.79
N ILE A 113 -10.66 9.69 -16.50
CA ILE A 113 -9.68 10.67 -17.01
C ILE A 113 -8.96 11.34 -15.84
N GLY A 114 -9.72 11.80 -14.85
CA GLY A 114 -9.18 12.45 -13.66
C GLY A 114 -8.19 11.54 -12.90
N TYR A 115 -8.52 10.26 -12.74
CA TYR A 115 -7.66 9.30 -12.06
C TYR A 115 -6.40 8.98 -12.89
N CYS A 116 -6.51 8.83 -14.21
CA CYS A 116 -5.32 8.67 -15.05
C CYS A 116 -4.38 9.88 -14.96
N LEU A 117 -4.91 11.10 -14.97
CA LEU A 117 -4.12 12.33 -14.81
C LEU A 117 -3.50 12.43 -13.41
N TRP A 118 -4.28 12.07 -12.38
CA TRP A 118 -3.82 12.03 -11.00
C TRP A 118 -2.68 11.03 -10.80
N SER A 119 -2.79 9.83 -11.38
CA SER A 119 -1.75 8.81 -11.35
C SER A 119 -0.42 9.33 -11.92
N VAL A 120 -0.46 10.00 -13.09
CA VAL A 120 0.73 10.64 -13.66
C VAL A 120 1.32 11.68 -12.73
N ALA A 121 0.47 12.57 -12.17
CA ALA A 121 0.91 13.60 -11.23
C ALA A 121 1.50 13.01 -9.94
N TYR A 122 0.90 11.91 -9.44
CA TYR A 122 1.38 11.23 -8.23
C TYR A 122 2.70 10.52 -8.44
N THR A 123 2.90 9.85 -9.57
CA THR A 123 4.20 9.23 -9.94
C THR A 123 5.32 10.28 -10.00
N MET A 124 5.01 11.50 -10.45
CA MET A 124 5.98 12.62 -10.47
C MET A 124 6.45 13.03 -9.06
N CYS A 125 5.75 12.67 -7.99
CA CYS A 125 6.24 12.89 -6.63
C CYS A 125 6.77 11.64 -5.96
N ASP A 126 6.09 10.51 -6.14
CA ASP A 126 6.37 9.28 -5.40
C ASP A 126 7.78 8.75 -5.69
N THR A 127 8.13 8.55 -6.95
CA THR A 127 9.47 8.09 -7.33
C THR A 127 10.58 9.09 -6.95
N PRO A 128 10.47 10.40 -7.27
CA PRO A 128 11.52 11.35 -6.92
C PRO A 128 11.69 11.60 -5.43
N ILE A 129 10.64 11.57 -4.60
CA ILE A 129 10.80 11.82 -3.16
C ILE A 129 11.61 10.71 -2.48
N TYR A 130 11.40 9.44 -2.85
CA TYR A 130 12.24 8.35 -2.33
C TYR A 130 13.69 8.48 -2.80
N ALA A 131 13.88 8.76 -4.11
CA ALA A 131 15.19 8.92 -4.69
C ALA A 131 15.93 10.17 -4.16
N LEU A 132 15.22 11.24 -3.79
CA LEU A 132 15.81 12.44 -3.22
C LEU A 132 16.63 12.15 -1.95
N SER A 133 16.23 11.18 -1.13
CA SER A 133 16.98 10.77 0.05
C SER A 133 18.41 10.36 -0.25
N THR A 134 18.65 9.73 -1.42
CA THR A 134 20.00 9.33 -1.87
C THR A 134 20.82 10.52 -2.38
N ALA A 135 20.14 11.54 -2.89
CA ALA A 135 20.79 12.78 -3.33
C ALA A 135 21.04 13.79 -2.20
N MET A 136 20.32 13.68 -1.08
CA MET A 136 20.49 14.55 0.09
C MET A 136 21.75 14.23 0.88
N THR A 137 22.15 12.96 0.98
CA THR A 137 23.30 12.50 1.75
C THR A 137 23.97 11.26 1.14
N GLU A 138 25.30 11.21 1.22
CA GLU A 138 26.08 10.02 0.84
C GLU A 138 26.11 8.96 1.94
N ARG A 139 25.81 9.35 3.18
CA ARG A 139 25.89 8.46 4.33
C ARG A 139 24.69 7.51 4.36
N VAL A 140 24.95 6.23 4.22
CA VAL A 140 23.91 5.18 4.18
C VAL A 140 23.04 5.20 5.45
N GLU A 141 23.66 5.35 6.62
CA GLU A 141 22.95 5.38 7.92
C GLU A 141 21.99 6.58 8.01
N GLU A 142 22.45 7.77 7.60
CA GLU A 142 21.63 8.98 7.61
C GLU A 142 20.47 8.85 6.60
N ARG A 143 20.74 8.36 5.40
CA ARG A 143 19.74 8.09 4.36
C ARG A 143 18.67 7.13 4.88
N ASN A 144 19.08 6.01 5.49
CA ASN A 144 18.15 5.02 6.04
C ASN A 144 17.30 5.61 7.16
N SER A 145 17.87 6.46 8.01
CA SER A 145 17.13 7.18 9.05
C SER A 145 16.10 8.14 8.45
N ILE A 146 16.50 8.95 7.44
CA ILE A 146 15.60 9.87 6.74
C ILE A 146 14.43 9.12 6.11
N LEU A 147 14.70 8.02 5.40
CA LEU A 147 13.66 7.20 4.77
C LEU A 147 12.73 6.55 5.80
N SER A 148 13.28 6.00 6.88
CA SER A 148 12.48 5.34 7.92
C SER A 148 11.55 6.30 8.64
N ILE A 149 12.06 7.49 9.01
CA ILE A 149 11.24 8.53 9.65
C ILE A 149 10.21 9.08 8.64
N GLY A 150 10.60 9.30 7.37
CA GLY A 150 9.68 9.72 6.31
C GLY A 150 8.52 8.75 6.16
N ARG A 151 8.78 7.44 6.11
CA ARG A 151 7.74 6.40 6.05
C ARG A 151 6.84 6.39 7.28
N LEU A 152 7.41 6.54 8.48
CA LEU A 152 6.63 6.64 9.72
C LEU A 152 5.68 7.83 9.68
N VAL A 153 6.16 9.00 9.25
CA VAL A 153 5.36 10.22 9.10
C VAL A 153 4.30 10.04 8.02
N GLY A 154 4.62 9.43 6.88
CA GLY A 154 3.66 9.09 5.83
C GLY A 154 2.55 8.15 6.32
N THR A 155 2.91 7.11 7.06
CA THR A 155 1.94 6.19 7.68
C THR A 155 1.04 6.94 8.69
N SER A 156 1.60 7.86 9.48
CA SER A 156 0.81 8.68 10.40
C SER A 156 -0.20 9.56 9.65
N ALA A 157 0.17 10.09 8.47
CA ALA A 157 -0.74 10.84 7.62
C ALA A 157 -1.90 9.99 7.11
N LEU A 158 -1.63 8.74 6.71
CA LEU A 158 -2.69 7.79 6.29
C LEU A 158 -3.68 7.54 7.43
N VAL A 159 -3.20 7.34 8.66
CA VAL A 159 -4.06 7.15 9.84
C VAL A 159 -4.91 8.38 10.11
N ILE A 160 -4.30 9.57 10.13
CA ILE A 160 -5.02 10.81 10.38
C ILE A 160 -6.06 11.07 9.28
N ALA A 161 -5.70 10.86 8.01
CA ALA A 161 -6.62 11.01 6.90
C ALA A 161 -7.79 10.02 7.01
N THR A 162 -7.53 8.75 7.35
CA THR A 162 -8.56 7.74 7.56
C THR A 162 -9.57 8.18 8.61
N LEU A 163 -9.11 8.71 9.74
CA LEU A 163 -9.97 9.14 10.83
C LEU A 163 -10.74 10.43 10.52
N ALA A 164 -10.17 11.31 9.68
CA ALA A 164 -10.76 12.61 9.41
C ALA A 164 -11.69 12.62 8.19
N ILE A 165 -11.32 11.95 7.10
CA ILE A 165 -12.01 12.08 5.81
C ILE A 165 -13.46 11.62 5.93
N GLU A 166 -13.75 10.54 6.64
CA GLU A 166 -15.10 9.97 6.73
C GLU A 166 -16.09 10.93 7.39
N GLY A 167 -15.71 11.57 8.48
CA GLY A 167 -16.54 12.61 9.12
C GLY A 167 -16.62 13.90 8.31
N LEU A 168 -15.54 14.28 7.63
CA LEU A 168 -15.47 15.55 6.92
C LEU A 168 -16.29 15.56 5.63
N TYR A 169 -16.31 14.48 4.82
CA TYR A 169 -17.09 14.49 3.59
C TYR A 169 -18.60 14.55 3.85
N MET A 170 -19.06 14.00 4.97
CA MET A 170 -20.48 14.07 5.37
C MET A 170 -20.91 15.47 5.78
N THR A 171 -19.99 16.27 6.34
CA THR A 171 -20.30 17.62 6.81
C THR A 171 -20.14 18.68 5.73
N MET A 172 -19.10 18.58 4.88
CA MET A 172 -18.78 19.63 3.92
C MET A 172 -18.88 19.19 2.45
N GLY A 173 -19.16 17.90 2.20
CA GLY A 173 -19.23 17.34 0.85
C GLY A 173 -17.86 17.12 0.19
N TRP A 174 -17.85 16.34 -0.87
CA TRP A 174 -16.64 15.97 -1.59
C TRP A 174 -15.85 17.15 -2.20
N PRO A 175 -16.51 18.15 -2.84
CA PRO A 175 -15.79 19.26 -3.44
C PRO A 175 -15.03 20.09 -2.40
N LEU A 176 -15.67 20.51 -1.32
CA LEU A 176 -15.05 21.34 -0.31
C LEU A 176 -13.98 20.57 0.47
N LEU A 177 -14.21 19.28 0.74
CA LEU A 177 -13.20 18.42 1.33
C LEU A 177 -11.95 18.33 0.46
N SER A 178 -12.09 18.07 -0.85
CA SER A 178 -10.95 17.97 -1.76
C SER A 178 -10.14 19.26 -1.86
N ILE A 179 -10.81 20.40 -1.88
CA ILE A 179 -10.16 21.72 -1.88
C ILE A 179 -9.41 21.95 -0.56
N SER A 180 -10.08 21.72 0.57
CA SER A 180 -9.46 21.91 1.90
C SER A 180 -8.26 21.01 2.11
N LEU A 181 -8.39 19.72 1.77
CA LEU A 181 -7.30 18.76 1.81
C LEU A 181 -6.13 19.17 0.91
N SER A 182 -6.46 19.67 -0.30
CA SER A 182 -5.44 20.14 -1.25
C SER A 182 -4.66 21.33 -0.70
N VAL A 183 -5.34 22.31 -0.10
CA VAL A 183 -4.66 23.46 0.52
C VAL A 183 -3.75 23.01 1.66
N VAL A 184 -4.24 22.18 2.57
CA VAL A 184 -3.43 21.65 3.69
C VAL A 184 -2.22 20.88 3.19
N SER A 185 -2.42 19.96 2.23
CA SER A 185 -1.34 19.15 1.67
C SER A 185 -0.31 20.00 0.92
N MET A 186 -0.75 21.00 0.14
CA MET A 186 0.16 21.94 -0.53
C MET A 186 1.04 22.71 0.47
N LEU A 187 0.46 23.17 1.57
CA LEU A 187 1.22 23.88 2.62
C LEU A 187 2.25 22.96 3.28
N LEU A 188 1.90 21.69 3.51
CA LEU A 188 2.81 20.71 4.07
C LEU A 188 3.93 20.28 3.09
N MET A 189 3.64 20.23 1.79
CA MET A 189 4.61 19.88 0.76
C MET A 189 5.52 21.05 0.37
N LEU A 190 5.11 22.29 0.63
CA LEU A 190 5.80 23.51 0.21
C LEU A 190 7.26 23.61 0.73
N PRO A 191 7.58 23.30 2.00
CA PRO A 191 8.93 23.53 2.56
C PRO A 191 10.06 22.84 1.79
N ILE A 192 9.83 21.64 1.21
CA ILE A 192 10.89 20.93 0.48
C ILE A 192 11.32 21.67 -0.78
N LEU A 193 10.43 22.46 -1.38
CA LEU A 193 10.72 23.20 -2.61
C LEU A 193 11.72 24.34 -2.38
N PHE A 194 11.82 24.82 -1.13
CA PHE A 194 12.76 25.87 -0.72
C PHE A 194 13.99 25.35 0.01
N PHE A 195 13.81 24.32 0.84
CA PHE A 195 14.88 23.83 1.73
C PHE A 195 15.50 22.51 1.22
N GLY A 196 14.87 21.81 0.29
CA GLY A 196 15.42 20.60 -0.30
C GLY A 196 16.72 20.90 -1.06
N LYS A 197 17.74 20.07 -0.86
CA LYS A 197 19.03 20.18 -1.55
C LYS A 197 19.47 18.82 -2.07
N GLU A 198 19.85 18.80 -3.33
CA GLU A 198 20.50 17.65 -3.94
C GLU A 198 22.01 17.88 -3.93
N ARG A 199 22.75 17.13 -3.09
CA ARG A 199 24.20 17.22 -3.01
C ARG A 199 24.88 16.27 -3.98
N ASN A 200 24.29 15.07 -4.14
CA ASN A 200 24.85 13.99 -4.91
C ASN A 200 23.77 13.38 -5.79
N ALA A 201 23.54 13.95 -6.95
CA ALA A 201 22.70 13.34 -7.96
C ALA A 201 23.50 12.26 -8.72
N VAL A 202 23.74 11.11 -8.09
CA VAL A 202 24.33 9.96 -8.77
C VAL A 202 23.36 9.50 -9.84
N ARG A 203 23.82 9.45 -11.10
CA ARG A 203 23.10 8.79 -12.18
C ARG A 203 23.04 7.31 -11.84
N SER A 204 21.87 6.80 -11.49
CA SER A 204 21.67 5.39 -11.29
C SER A 204 22.04 4.64 -12.55
N ALA A 205 22.74 3.53 -12.41
CA ALA A 205 22.85 2.53 -13.47
C ALA A 205 21.43 2.22 -13.99
N ASP A 206 21.33 1.91 -15.27
CA ASP A 206 20.05 1.70 -15.97
C ASP A 206 19.06 0.90 -15.09
N ALA A 207 17.87 1.47 -14.90
CA ALA A 207 16.82 0.78 -14.18
C ALA A 207 16.53 -0.56 -14.88
N PRO A 208 16.34 -1.67 -14.12
CA PRO A 208 16.13 -2.99 -14.71
C PRO A 208 14.93 -2.98 -15.64
N THR A 209 15.07 -3.65 -16.78
CA THR A 209 13.97 -3.79 -17.74
C THR A 209 12.96 -4.82 -17.21
N LEU A 210 11.71 -4.76 -17.70
CA LEU A 210 10.71 -5.81 -17.38
C LEU A 210 11.24 -7.23 -17.69
N LYS A 211 12.01 -7.36 -18.79
CA LYS A 211 12.64 -8.64 -19.16
C LYS A 211 13.64 -9.12 -18.11
N ASP A 212 14.42 -8.21 -17.54
CA ASP A 212 15.39 -8.54 -16.49
C ASP A 212 14.66 -8.94 -15.19
N MET A 213 13.55 -8.27 -14.86
CA MET A 213 12.70 -8.62 -13.74
C MET A 213 12.11 -10.03 -13.87
N PHE A 214 11.53 -10.36 -15.03
CA PHE A 214 10.99 -11.71 -15.29
C PHE A 214 12.08 -12.79 -15.30
N ARG A 215 13.28 -12.48 -15.81
CA ARG A 215 14.42 -13.39 -15.78
C ARG A 215 14.87 -13.67 -14.34
N ALA A 216 14.98 -12.63 -13.51
CA ALA A 216 15.33 -12.75 -12.09
C ALA A 216 14.31 -13.57 -11.31
N LEU A 217 13.02 -13.32 -11.55
CA LEU A 217 11.92 -14.13 -10.98
C LEU A 217 12.11 -15.61 -11.34
N GLY A 218 12.31 -15.93 -12.63
CA GLY A 218 12.45 -17.33 -13.09
C GLY A 218 13.62 -18.08 -12.49
N GLN A 219 14.65 -17.39 -11.99
CA GLN A 219 15.83 -17.99 -11.36
C GLN A 219 15.69 -18.19 -9.84
N ASN A 220 14.65 -17.60 -9.21
CA ASN A 220 14.48 -17.62 -7.76
C ASN A 220 13.09 -18.15 -7.36
N LYS A 221 13.00 -19.47 -7.14
CA LYS A 221 11.74 -20.14 -6.79
C LYS A 221 11.08 -19.58 -5.51
N PHE A 222 11.85 -19.19 -4.50
CA PHE A 222 11.30 -18.66 -3.25
C PHE A 222 10.77 -17.26 -3.41
N LEU A 223 11.37 -16.46 -4.29
CA LEU A 223 10.87 -15.13 -4.65
C LEU A 223 9.49 -15.23 -5.31
N ILE A 224 9.34 -16.16 -6.26
CA ILE A 224 8.04 -16.40 -6.93
C ILE A 224 6.97 -16.82 -5.91
N VAL A 225 7.27 -17.85 -5.11
CA VAL A 225 6.34 -18.39 -4.11
C VAL A 225 5.91 -17.30 -3.13
N PHE A 226 6.87 -16.54 -2.61
CA PHE A 226 6.60 -15.49 -1.65
C PHE A 226 5.73 -14.37 -2.25
N TYR A 227 6.05 -13.89 -3.45
CA TYR A 227 5.28 -12.81 -4.05
C TYR A 227 3.90 -13.22 -4.55
N ILE A 228 3.71 -14.48 -4.95
CA ILE A 228 2.35 -15.01 -5.22
C ILE A 228 1.54 -15.02 -3.92
N ALA A 229 2.11 -15.52 -2.81
CA ALA A 229 1.43 -15.51 -1.52
C ALA A 229 1.11 -14.09 -1.06
N PHE A 230 2.07 -13.17 -1.17
CA PHE A 230 1.88 -11.76 -0.84
C PHE A 230 0.79 -11.11 -1.69
N PHE A 231 0.77 -11.36 -3.00
CA PHE A 231 -0.24 -10.86 -3.92
C PHE A 231 -1.65 -11.38 -3.55
N LEU A 232 -1.80 -12.67 -3.24
CA LEU A 232 -3.07 -13.27 -2.83
C LEU A 232 -3.63 -12.59 -1.57
N VAL A 233 -2.80 -12.33 -0.57
CA VAL A 233 -3.21 -11.62 0.65
C VAL A 233 -3.63 -10.18 0.32
N GLY A 234 -2.83 -9.48 -0.49
CA GLY A 234 -3.08 -8.08 -0.83
C GLY A 234 -4.39 -7.87 -1.58
N VAL A 235 -4.62 -8.68 -2.61
CA VAL A 235 -5.82 -8.58 -3.48
C VAL A 235 -7.12 -8.89 -2.73
N THR A 236 -7.08 -9.78 -1.73
CA THR A 236 -8.27 -10.13 -0.94
C THR A 236 -8.42 -9.31 0.35
N ASN A 237 -7.52 -8.38 0.62
CA ASN A 237 -7.60 -7.50 1.78
C ASN A 237 -8.66 -6.41 1.58
N THR A 238 -9.94 -6.79 1.62
CA THR A 238 -11.08 -5.90 1.35
C THR A 238 -11.36 -4.87 2.45
N VAL A 239 -10.67 -4.94 3.58
CA VAL A 239 -10.96 -4.20 4.82
C VAL A 239 -11.06 -2.69 4.58
N GLN A 240 -10.05 -2.08 3.99
CA GLN A 240 -10.00 -0.62 3.82
C GLN A 240 -11.08 -0.09 2.85
N THR A 241 -11.42 -0.86 1.81
CA THR A 241 -12.41 -0.47 0.80
C THR A 241 -13.83 -0.71 1.28
N VAL A 242 -14.07 -1.82 2.00
CA VAL A 242 -15.43 -2.25 2.36
C VAL A 242 -15.91 -1.62 3.66
N ILE A 243 -15.04 -1.29 4.61
CA ILE A 243 -15.47 -0.67 5.89
C ILE A 243 -16.26 0.63 5.70
N PRO A 244 -15.84 1.61 4.89
CA PRO A 244 -16.64 2.82 4.68
C PRO A 244 -18.02 2.52 4.11
N MET A 245 -18.11 1.58 3.16
CA MET A 245 -19.39 1.15 2.57
C MET A 245 -20.27 0.41 3.58
N PHE A 246 -19.67 -0.49 4.35
CA PHE A 246 -20.35 -1.22 5.42
C PHE A 246 -20.91 -0.27 6.49
N ALA A 247 -20.12 0.70 6.91
CA ALA A 247 -20.55 1.69 7.90
C ALA A 247 -21.70 2.56 7.38
N GLN A 248 -21.59 3.08 6.17
CA GLN A 248 -22.59 3.95 5.58
C GLN A 248 -23.87 3.20 5.22
N TYR A 249 -23.77 2.07 4.52
CA TYR A 249 -24.93 1.41 3.90
C TYR A 249 -25.48 0.23 4.71
N VAL A 250 -24.77 -0.28 5.71
CA VAL A 250 -25.25 -1.37 6.56
C VAL A 250 -25.50 -0.93 8.00
N LEU A 251 -24.55 -0.17 8.59
CA LEU A 251 -24.71 0.34 9.96
C LEU A 251 -25.45 1.68 10.03
N GLY A 252 -25.62 2.37 8.91
CA GLY A 252 -26.24 3.71 8.86
C GLY A 252 -25.47 4.78 9.65
N SER A 253 -24.18 4.58 9.90
CA SER A 253 -23.35 5.45 10.74
C SER A 253 -21.91 5.50 10.27
N THR A 254 -21.50 6.63 9.72
CA THR A 254 -20.12 6.90 9.31
C THR A 254 -19.16 7.00 10.49
N GLU A 255 -19.66 7.42 11.68
CA GLU A 255 -18.86 7.45 12.90
C GLU A 255 -18.38 6.04 13.29
N LYS A 256 -19.24 5.03 13.16
CA LYS A 256 -18.84 3.62 13.37
C LYS A 256 -17.79 3.17 12.36
N GLY A 257 -17.82 3.66 11.14
CA GLY A 257 -16.80 3.41 10.10
C GLY A 257 -15.43 3.92 10.51
N THR A 258 -15.37 5.14 10.98
CA THR A 258 -14.14 5.74 11.53
C THR A 258 -13.58 4.91 12.68
N ILE A 259 -14.44 4.47 13.62
CA ILE A 259 -14.02 3.62 14.75
C ILE A 259 -13.51 2.26 14.25
N LEU A 260 -14.19 1.62 13.30
CA LEU A 260 -13.77 0.32 12.73
C LEU A 260 -12.43 0.41 12.03
N LEU A 261 -12.19 1.46 11.24
CA LEU A 261 -10.90 1.72 10.61
C LEU A 261 -9.81 1.97 11.66
N ALA A 262 -10.11 2.77 12.68
CA ALA A 262 -9.19 3.00 13.80
C ALA A 262 -8.83 1.71 14.52
N MET A 263 -9.82 0.86 14.82
CA MET A 263 -9.60 -0.45 15.46
C MET A 263 -8.79 -1.41 14.58
N SER A 264 -8.86 -1.29 13.26
CA SER A 264 -8.02 -2.10 12.37
C SER A 264 -6.57 -1.59 12.26
N ILE A 265 -6.32 -0.29 12.42
CA ILE A 265 -5.02 0.33 12.15
C ILE A 265 -4.21 0.56 13.43
N ILE A 266 -4.80 1.13 14.49
CA ILE A 266 -4.06 1.51 15.70
C ILE A 266 -3.43 0.31 16.41
N PRO A 267 -4.14 -0.81 16.67
CA PRO A 267 -3.54 -2.00 17.25
C PRO A 267 -2.46 -2.63 16.36
N ALA A 268 -2.61 -2.53 15.04
CA ALA A 268 -1.60 -2.99 14.09
C ALA A 268 -0.29 -2.20 14.22
N ILE A 269 -0.35 -0.86 14.34
CA ILE A 269 0.84 -0.02 14.54
C ILE A 269 1.54 -0.37 15.86
N ILE A 270 0.77 -0.55 16.94
CA ILE A 270 1.34 -0.94 18.23
C ILE A 270 2.02 -2.32 18.12
N ALA A 271 1.38 -3.29 17.49
CA ALA A 271 1.94 -4.63 17.31
C ALA A 271 3.19 -4.61 16.41
N ALA A 272 3.22 -3.75 15.39
CA ALA A 272 4.38 -3.59 14.49
C ALA A 272 5.67 -3.22 15.24
N ALA A 273 5.57 -2.45 16.32
CA ALA A 273 6.71 -2.06 17.15
C ALA A 273 7.37 -3.28 17.85
N PHE A 274 6.63 -4.36 18.08
CA PHE A 274 7.12 -5.58 18.71
C PHE A 274 7.71 -6.60 17.72
N ILE A 275 7.44 -6.47 16.42
CA ILE A 275 7.92 -7.39 15.38
C ILE A 275 9.43 -7.62 15.44
N PRO A 276 10.32 -6.58 15.52
CA PRO A 276 11.76 -6.81 15.57
C PRO A 276 12.21 -7.63 16.79
N SER A 277 11.52 -7.46 17.92
CA SER A 277 11.81 -8.23 19.15
C SER A 277 11.35 -9.68 19.03
N LEU A 278 10.22 -9.92 18.35
CA LEU A 278 9.70 -11.26 18.09
C LEU A 278 10.56 -12.01 17.07
N CYS A 279 11.06 -11.36 16.03
CA CYS A 279 11.96 -11.95 15.04
C CYS A 279 13.32 -12.42 15.63
N ARG A 280 13.72 -11.90 16.80
CA ARG A 280 14.92 -12.41 17.52
C ARG A 280 14.68 -13.75 18.20
N LYS A 281 13.43 -14.12 18.47
CA LYS A 281 13.04 -15.31 19.24
C LYS A 281 12.36 -16.37 18.39
N ILE A 282 11.67 -15.97 17.34
CA ILE A 282 10.83 -16.79 16.49
C ILE A 282 11.30 -16.59 15.05
N ASP A 283 11.46 -17.68 14.31
CA ASP A 283 11.74 -17.61 12.87
C ASP A 283 10.70 -16.76 12.14
N LYS A 284 11.14 -15.85 11.28
CA LYS A 284 10.27 -14.90 10.54
C LYS A 284 9.15 -15.61 9.79
N PHE A 285 9.43 -16.79 9.26
CA PHE A 285 8.43 -17.57 8.54
C PHE A 285 7.25 -17.94 9.45
N TRP A 286 7.52 -18.51 10.62
CA TRP A 286 6.46 -18.91 11.55
C TRP A 286 5.73 -17.70 12.15
N LEU A 287 6.44 -16.60 12.35
CA LEU A 287 5.83 -15.34 12.77
C LEU A 287 4.85 -14.82 11.71
N TYR A 288 5.23 -14.87 10.42
CA TYR A 288 4.37 -14.46 9.31
C TYR A 288 3.12 -15.35 9.20
N ILE A 289 3.29 -16.69 9.26
CA ILE A 289 2.19 -17.64 9.27
C ILE A 289 1.26 -17.43 10.48
N GLY A 290 1.82 -17.16 11.66
CA GLY A 290 1.05 -16.85 12.87
C GLY A 290 0.23 -15.57 12.74
N CYS A 291 0.79 -14.52 12.14
CA CYS A 291 0.07 -13.28 11.87
C CYS A 291 -1.09 -13.52 10.89
N LEU A 292 -0.86 -14.20 9.76
CA LEU A 292 -1.94 -14.53 8.83
C LEU A 292 -3.00 -15.43 9.45
N GLY A 293 -2.58 -16.41 10.26
CA GLY A 293 -3.48 -17.29 11.02
C GLY A 293 -4.37 -16.53 11.99
N LEU A 294 -3.80 -15.54 12.70
CA LEU A 294 -4.57 -14.65 13.59
C LEU A 294 -5.61 -13.84 12.80
N PHE A 295 -5.24 -13.30 11.63
CA PHE A 295 -6.19 -12.59 10.78
C PHE A 295 -7.35 -13.50 10.34
N VAL A 296 -7.05 -14.71 9.87
CA VAL A 296 -8.06 -15.69 9.45
C VAL A 296 -8.97 -16.06 10.62
N LEU A 297 -8.40 -16.41 11.77
CA LEU A 297 -9.15 -16.79 12.96
C LEU A 297 -10.06 -15.65 13.44
N ALA A 298 -9.52 -14.44 13.55
CA ALA A 298 -10.30 -13.27 13.95
C ALA A 298 -11.43 -12.95 12.97
N SER A 299 -11.21 -13.14 11.67
CA SER A 299 -12.23 -12.93 10.65
C SER A 299 -13.34 -13.98 10.71
N ILE A 300 -13.00 -15.23 10.97
CA ILE A 300 -13.97 -16.31 11.17
C ILE A 300 -14.80 -16.06 12.42
N ILE A 301 -14.16 -15.71 13.55
CA ILE A 301 -14.86 -15.35 14.78
C ILE A 301 -15.80 -14.17 14.52
N GLN A 302 -15.33 -13.14 13.83
CA GLN A 302 -16.14 -11.96 13.48
C GLN A 302 -17.37 -12.35 12.66
N PHE A 303 -17.23 -13.25 11.71
CA PHE A 303 -18.37 -13.73 10.90
C PHE A 303 -19.47 -14.33 11.76
N PHE A 304 -19.13 -15.20 12.73
CA PHE A 304 -20.11 -15.84 13.61
C PHE A 304 -20.67 -14.92 14.69
N VAL A 305 -19.88 -13.99 15.18
CA VAL A 305 -20.33 -12.99 16.18
C VAL A 305 -21.34 -12.01 15.58
N GLY A 306 -21.21 -11.71 14.28
CA GLY A 306 -22.09 -10.75 13.60
C GLY A 306 -21.72 -9.30 13.91
N TYR A 307 -22.63 -8.40 13.56
CA TYR A 307 -22.45 -6.94 13.71
C TYR A 307 -23.58 -6.28 14.54
N SER A 308 -24.38 -7.07 15.24
CA SER A 308 -25.46 -6.57 16.10
C SER A 308 -24.95 -5.88 17.36
N SER A 309 -23.72 -6.17 17.80
CA SER A 309 -23.09 -5.59 18.97
C SER A 309 -21.76 -4.95 18.62
N ASP A 310 -21.56 -3.70 19.05
CA ASP A 310 -20.39 -2.91 18.70
C ASP A 310 -19.09 -3.44 19.34
N ILE A 311 -19.13 -3.85 20.63
CA ILE A 311 -17.92 -4.26 21.36
C ILE A 311 -17.22 -5.48 20.73
N PRO A 312 -17.91 -6.61 20.47
CA PRO A 312 -17.28 -7.77 19.82
C PRO A 312 -16.82 -7.44 18.39
N LEU A 313 -17.56 -6.59 17.65
CA LEU A 313 -17.19 -6.13 16.33
C LEU A 313 -15.86 -5.37 16.38
N TYR A 314 -15.66 -4.44 17.31
CA TYR A 314 -14.43 -3.66 17.46
C TYR A 314 -13.25 -4.52 17.90
N ILE A 315 -13.47 -5.46 18.85
CA ILE A 315 -12.41 -6.39 19.30
C ILE A 315 -11.93 -7.27 18.15
N THR A 316 -12.83 -7.84 17.36
CA THR A 316 -12.46 -8.69 16.23
C THR A 316 -11.76 -7.90 15.13
N MET A 317 -12.17 -6.64 14.89
CA MET A 317 -11.45 -5.74 13.97
C MET A 317 -10.03 -5.43 14.44
N ALA A 318 -9.85 -5.19 15.73
CA ALA A 318 -8.52 -4.97 16.32
C ALA A 318 -7.61 -6.19 16.14
N LEU A 319 -8.11 -7.40 16.40
CA LEU A 319 -7.38 -8.65 16.20
C LEU A 319 -7.01 -8.88 14.72
N ARG A 320 -7.92 -8.56 13.80
CA ARG A 320 -7.64 -8.60 12.35
C ARG A 320 -6.52 -7.63 11.97
N GLY A 321 -6.57 -6.41 12.51
CA GLY A 321 -5.51 -5.41 12.30
C GLY A 321 -4.14 -5.93 12.76
N VAL A 322 -4.06 -6.50 13.96
CA VAL A 322 -2.83 -7.13 14.46
C VAL A 322 -2.38 -8.27 13.54
N GLY A 323 -3.30 -9.09 13.04
CA GLY A 323 -2.98 -10.16 12.08
C GLY A 323 -2.37 -9.65 10.77
N LEU A 324 -2.77 -8.47 10.28
CA LEU A 324 -2.21 -7.88 9.06
C LEU A 324 -0.81 -7.26 9.24
N VAL A 325 -0.30 -7.16 10.47
CA VAL A 325 1.07 -6.64 10.71
C VAL A 325 2.12 -7.49 9.98
N GLY A 326 1.95 -8.80 9.95
CA GLY A 326 2.82 -9.70 9.19
C GLY A 326 2.90 -9.28 7.72
N TYR A 327 1.76 -9.08 7.07
CA TYR A 327 1.67 -8.64 5.68
C TYR A 327 2.34 -7.27 5.44
N ASN A 328 2.14 -6.30 6.33
CA ASN A 328 2.60 -4.94 6.14
C ASN A 328 4.09 -4.73 6.49
N VAL A 329 4.64 -5.49 7.42
CA VAL A 329 5.99 -5.29 7.98
C VAL A 329 6.96 -6.38 7.56
N LEU A 330 6.59 -7.65 7.72
CA LEU A 330 7.52 -8.76 7.49
C LEU A 330 7.88 -8.95 6.01
N VAL A 331 7.03 -8.52 5.07
CA VAL A 331 7.33 -8.60 3.63
C VAL A 331 8.69 -7.99 3.29
N TYR A 332 9.05 -6.89 3.93
CA TYR A 332 10.31 -6.20 3.71
C TYR A 332 11.53 -6.96 4.27
N MET A 333 11.30 -7.97 5.09
CA MET A 333 12.34 -8.84 5.64
C MET A 333 12.55 -10.13 4.81
N PHE A 334 11.52 -10.58 4.06
CA PHE A 334 11.63 -11.76 3.19
C PHE A 334 12.35 -11.46 1.87
N THR A 335 12.25 -10.24 1.37
CA THR A 335 12.93 -9.85 0.12
C THR A 335 14.46 -9.99 0.21
N PRO A 336 15.14 -9.47 1.25
CA PRO A 336 16.57 -9.75 1.46
C PRO A 336 16.90 -11.23 1.53
N ASP A 337 16.07 -12.05 2.18
CA ASP A 337 16.30 -13.50 2.27
C ASP A 337 16.31 -14.17 0.89
N CYS A 338 15.39 -13.75 0.03
CA CYS A 338 15.34 -14.22 -1.36
C CYS A 338 16.57 -13.73 -2.17
N ILE A 339 17.13 -12.57 -1.85
CA ILE A 339 18.36 -12.06 -2.48
C ILE A 339 19.54 -12.95 -2.08
N GLU A 340 19.68 -13.28 -0.82
CA GLU A 340 20.76 -14.18 -0.34
C GLU A 340 20.68 -15.56 -1.00
N TYR A 341 19.48 -16.14 -1.09
CA TYR A 341 19.29 -17.41 -1.82
C TYR A 341 19.62 -17.26 -3.31
N GLY A 342 19.18 -16.18 -3.95
CA GLY A 342 19.46 -15.92 -5.37
C GLY A 342 20.96 -15.83 -5.65
N GLN A 343 21.71 -15.11 -4.83
CA GLN A 343 23.17 -14.99 -4.92
C GLN A 343 23.87 -16.34 -4.67
N TYR A 344 23.47 -17.09 -3.64
CA TYR A 344 23.99 -18.44 -3.38
C TYR A 344 23.82 -19.37 -4.59
N LYS A 345 22.65 -19.29 -5.28
CA LYS A 345 22.32 -20.16 -6.41
C LYS A 345 22.99 -19.76 -7.72
N THR A 346 23.05 -18.46 -8.02
CA THR A 346 23.47 -17.92 -9.32
C THR A 346 24.86 -17.28 -9.30
N GLY A 347 25.42 -17.01 -8.13
CA GLY A 347 26.67 -16.25 -7.96
C GLY A 347 26.51 -14.74 -8.20
N VAL A 348 25.30 -14.26 -8.55
CA VAL A 348 25.05 -12.85 -8.87
C VAL A 348 24.06 -12.26 -7.88
N ARG A 349 24.43 -11.15 -7.23
CA ARG A 349 23.54 -10.40 -6.33
C ARG A 349 22.61 -9.49 -7.13
N GLN A 350 21.32 -9.79 -7.13
CA GLN A 350 20.29 -9.07 -7.89
C GLN A 350 19.37 -8.25 -6.97
N GLU A 351 19.96 -7.34 -6.18
CA GLU A 351 19.25 -6.59 -5.15
C GLU A 351 18.24 -5.60 -5.74
N GLY A 352 18.67 -4.75 -6.67
CA GLY A 352 17.83 -3.73 -7.29
C GLY A 352 16.62 -4.31 -8.02
N ILE A 353 16.82 -5.41 -8.79
CA ILE A 353 15.74 -6.10 -9.51
C ILE A 353 14.73 -6.69 -8.52
N THR A 354 15.20 -7.33 -7.45
CA THR A 354 14.33 -7.99 -6.47
C THR A 354 13.45 -6.99 -5.72
N PHE A 355 14.00 -5.85 -5.31
CA PHE A 355 13.20 -4.78 -4.69
C PHE A 355 12.25 -4.11 -5.67
N SER A 356 12.62 -3.96 -6.96
CA SER A 356 11.70 -3.46 -7.98
C SER A 356 10.51 -4.40 -8.20
N ILE A 357 10.72 -5.71 -8.16
CA ILE A 357 9.64 -6.72 -8.19
C ILE A 357 8.72 -6.55 -6.98
N GLN A 358 9.29 -6.43 -5.77
CA GLN A 358 8.50 -6.19 -4.56
C GLN A 358 7.59 -4.98 -4.70
N THR A 359 8.15 -3.86 -5.13
CA THR A 359 7.40 -2.61 -5.30
C THR A 359 6.27 -2.78 -6.33
N SER A 360 6.57 -3.42 -7.47
CA SER A 360 5.58 -3.70 -8.51
C SER A 360 4.43 -4.58 -8.02
N VAL A 361 4.75 -5.66 -7.29
CA VAL A 361 3.71 -6.56 -6.73
C VAL A 361 2.88 -5.85 -5.66
N THR A 362 3.50 -5.02 -4.81
CA THR A 362 2.79 -4.22 -3.80
C THR A 362 1.81 -3.25 -4.43
N LYS A 363 2.24 -2.52 -5.46
CA LYS A 363 1.38 -1.59 -6.20
C LYS A 363 0.26 -2.32 -6.94
N LEU A 364 0.57 -3.41 -7.63
CA LEU A 364 -0.43 -4.19 -8.36
C LEU A 364 -1.49 -4.79 -7.45
N SER A 365 -1.11 -5.37 -6.30
CA SER A 365 -2.08 -5.91 -5.35
C SER A 365 -2.96 -4.82 -4.72
N GLY A 366 -2.39 -3.68 -4.36
CA GLY A 366 -3.15 -2.52 -3.88
C GLY A 366 -4.10 -1.95 -4.93
N ALA A 367 -3.65 -1.89 -6.18
CA ALA A 367 -4.46 -1.46 -7.31
C ALA A 367 -5.68 -2.37 -7.53
N LEU A 368 -5.48 -3.66 -7.56
CA LEU A 368 -6.55 -4.62 -7.82
C LEU A 368 -7.50 -4.79 -6.62
N MET A 369 -7.04 -4.55 -5.40
CA MET A 369 -7.82 -4.70 -4.18
C MET A 369 -9.16 -3.94 -4.22
N ASN A 370 -9.14 -2.67 -4.59
CA ASN A 370 -10.36 -1.85 -4.67
C ASN A 370 -11.36 -2.40 -5.68
N SER A 371 -10.90 -2.70 -6.90
CA SER A 371 -11.76 -3.20 -7.97
C SER A 371 -12.33 -4.58 -7.67
N ILE A 372 -11.50 -5.47 -7.11
CA ILE A 372 -11.94 -6.81 -6.69
C ILE A 372 -12.94 -6.71 -5.53
N SER A 373 -12.71 -5.81 -4.56
CA SER A 373 -13.66 -5.58 -3.49
C SER A 373 -15.04 -5.16 -4.01
N LEU A 374 -15.10 -4.22 -4.96
CA LEU A 374 -16.35 -3.79 -5.58
C LEU A 374 -17.02 -4.90 -6.39
N LEU A 375 -16.26 -5.66 -7.17
CA LEU A 375 -16.78 -6.81 -7.91
C LEU A 375 -17.36 -7.88 -6.98
N LEU A 376 -16.68 -8.17 -5.89
CA LEU A 376 -17.17 -9.10 -4.86
C LEU A 376 -18.46 -8.58 -4.21
N LEU A 377 -18.53 -7.30 -3.87
CA LEU A 377 -19.76 -6.69 -3.35
C LEU A 377 -20.92 -6.87 -4.33
N ALA A 378 -20.70 -6.59 -5.62
CA ALA A 378 -21.73 -6.76 -6.66
C ALA A 378 -22.18 -8.24 -6.79
N ILE A 379 -21.24 -9.19 -6.81
CA ILE A 379 -21.52 -10.64 -6.90
C ILE A 379 -22.32 -11.11 -5.69
N PHE A 380 -22.01 -10.61 -4.49
CA PHE A 380 -22.71 -10.97 -3.26
C PHE A 380 -24.00 -10.16 -3.01
N GLY A 381 -24.49 -9.43 -4.03
CA GLY A 381 -25.80 -8.80 -4.01
C GLY A 381 -25.87 -7.43 -3.32
N PHE A 382 -24.73 -6.85 -2.91
CA PHE A 382 -24.71 -5.48 -2.42
C PHE A 382 -24.99 -4.52 -3.58
N LYS A 383 -25.95 -3.62 -3.38
CA LYS A 383 -26.30 -2.54 -4.34
C LYS A 383 -26.60 -1.28 -3.56
N ALA A 384 -25.71 -0.31 -3.64
CA ALA A 384 -25.89 0.99 -2.98
C ALA A 384 -27.18 1.71 -3.44
N ALA A 385 -27.61 1.50 -4.70
CA ALA A 385 -28.85 2.05 -5.26
C ALA A 385 -30.13 1.50 -4.58
N ASN A 386 -30.05 0.36 -3.88
CA ASN A 386 -31.18 -0.21 -3.13
C ASN A 386 -31.25 0.33 -1.68
N ALA A 387 -30.42 1.30 -1.32
CA ALA A 387 -30.51 1.91 -0.01
C ALA A 387 -31.83 2.63 0.19
N ASP A 388 -32.45 2.46 1.34
CA ASP A 388 -33.68 3.14 1.72
C ASP A 388 -33.46 4.67 1.72
N PRO A 389 -34.30 5.45 1.03
CA PRO A 389 -34.12 6.89 0.92
C PRO A 389 -34.13 7.66 2.25
N VAL A 390 -34.72 7.08 3.30
CA VAL A 390 -34.86 7.72 4.61
C VAL A 390 -33.71 7.33 5.54
N THR A 391 -33.36 6.03 5.58
CA THR A 391 -32.33 5.50 6.49
C THR A 391 -30.95 5.43 5.87
N GLY A 392 -30.84 5.47 4.54
CA GLY A 392 -29.61 5.28 3.79
C GLY A 392 -29.06 3.84 3.84
N VAL A 393 -29.80 2.88 4.44
CA VAL A 393 -29.34 1.51 4.65
C VAL A 393 -29.88 0.60 3.52
N VAL A 394 -29.03 -0.32 3.04
CA VAL A 394 -29.42 -1.32 2.04
C VAL A 394 -30.33 -2.39 2.63
N ASP A 395 -30.98 -3.15 1.75
CA ASP A 395 -31.80 -4.32 2.13
C ASP A 395 -30.96 -5.43 2.82
N ALA A 396 -31.65 -6.42 3.39
CA ALA A 396 -31.01 -7.50 4.12
C ALA A 396 -30.03 -8.31 3.24
N VAL A 397 -30.31 -8.44 1.94
CA VAL A 397 -29.45 -9.19 0.99
C VAL A 397 -28.14 -8.41 0.77
N GLY A 398 -28.24 -7.11 0.51
CA GLY A 398 -27.08 -6.23 0.35
C GLY A 398 -26.22 -6.14 1.62
N ALA A 399 -26.88 -6.02 2.79
CA ALA A 399 -26.17 -6.00 4.07
C ALA A 399 -25.41 -7.30 4.33
N GLN A 400 -26.06 -8.45 4.09
CA GLN A 400 -25.44 -9.77 4.24
C GLN A 400 -24.30 -9.97 3.23
N GLY A 401 -24.46 -9.54 1.98
CA GLY A 401 -23.41 -9.57 0.98
C GLY A 401 -22.18 -8.77 1.39
N CYS A 402 -22.39 -7.54 1.86
CA CYS A 402 -21.31 -6.69 2.36
C CYS A 402 -20.59 -7.34 3.56
N TRP A 403 -21.34 -7.95 4.48
CA TRP A 403 -20.78 -8.69 5.63
C TRP A 403 -19.93 -9.88 5.20
N HIS A 404 -20.36 -10.65 4.20
CA HIS A 404 -19.61 -11.77 3.65
C HIS A 404 -18.28 -11.32 3.05
N VAL A 405 -18.29 -10.25 2.25
CA VAL A 405 -17.07 -9.70 1.64
C VAL A 405 -16.11 -9.16 2.70
N LEU A 406 -16.63 -8.48 3.73
CA LEU A 406 -15.81 -7.94 4.81
C LEU A 406 -15.15 -9.04 5.64
N THR A 407 -15.84 -10.15 5.91
CA THR A 407 -15.41 -11.18 6.85
C THR A 407 -14.72 -12.37 6.18
N TRP A 408 -15.44 -13.44 5.84
CA TRP A 408 -14.82 -14.70 5.44
C TRP A 408 -14.20 -14.68 4.04
N ILE A 409 -14.72 -13.87 3.11
CA ILE A 409 -14.12 -13.77 1.76
C ILE A 409 -12.72 -13.18 1.84
N SER A 410 -12.52 -12.18 2.70
CA SER A 410 -11.20 -11.60 2.95
C SER A 410 -10.17 -12.60 3.49
N THR A 411 -10.61 -13.78 3.98
CA THR A 411 -9.71 -14.84 4.47
C THR A 411 -9.19 -15.76 3.37
N ILE A 412 -9.81 -15.77 2.19
CA ILE A 412 -9.46 -16.71 1.10
C ILE A 412 -7.99 -16.55 0.71
N GLY A 413 -7.53 -15.32 0.45
CA GLY A 413 -6.15 -15.07 0.08
C GLY A 413 -5.14 -15.45 1.17
N PRO A 414 -5.32 -15.02 2.42
CA PRO A 414 -4.49 -15.47 3.54
C PRO A 414 -4.44 -16.98 3.73
N ILE A 415 -5.57 -17.69 3.59
CA ILE A 415 -5.59 -19.17 3.68
C ILE A 415 -4.77 -19.79 2.54
N LEU A 416 -5.00 -19.36 1.29
CA LEU A 416 -4.23 -19.84 0.15
C LEU A 416 -2.74 -19.49 0.28
N ALA A 417 -2.42 -18.30 0.78
CA ALA A 417 -1.04 -17.90 1.05
C ALA A 417 -0.36 -18.78 2.11
N ILE A 418 -1.06 -19.07 3.22
CA ILE A 418 -0.55 -20.00 4.25
C ILE A 418 -0.26 -21.37 3.64
N ILE A 419 -1.20 -21.94 2.90
CA ILE A 419 -1.04 -23.25 2.25
C ILE A 419 0.17 -23.23 1.30
N LEU A 420 0.24 -22.23 0.41
CA LEU A 420 1.33 -22.10 -0.56
C LEU A 420 2.70 -21.96 0.14
N LEU A 421 2.78 -21.11 1.17
CA LEU A 421 4.02 -20.86 1.89
C LEU A 421 4.47 -22.10 2.69
N VAL A 422 3.56 -22.76 3.38
CA VAL A 422 3.89 -23.97 4.16
C VAL A 422 4.35 -25.12 3.25
N MET A 423 3.74 -25.26 2.07
CA MET A 423 4.10 -26.33 1.11
C MET A 423 5.37 -26.01 0.30
N CYS A 424 5.57 -24.76 -0.10
CA CYS A 424 6.57 -24.43 -1.12
C CYS A 424 7.70 -23.52 -0.64
N TYR A 425 7.53 -22.78 0.48
CA TYR A 425 8.55 -21.87 0.98
C TYR A 425 9.35 -22.52 2.11
N GLN A 426 10.48 -23.14 1.77
CA GLN A 426 11.30 -23.88 2.73
C GLN A 426 12.43 -23.05 3.36
N LEU A 427 12.68 -21.84 2.86
CA LEU A 427 13.75 -20.98 3.33
C LEU A 427 13.50 -20.55 4.79
N ARG A 428 14.48 -20.74 5.67
CA ARG A 428 14.42 -20.40 7.10
C ARG A 428 15.58 -19.49 7.48
N ASP A 429 15.41 -18.72 8.57
CA ASP A 429 16.41 -17.76 9.03
C ASP A 429 17.81 -18.37 9.20
N LYS A 430 17.89 -19.60 9.68
CA LYS A 430 19.17 -20.33 9.80
C LYS A 430 19.84 -20.56 8.45
N ASP A 431 19.07 -20.96 7.46
CA ASP A 431 19.57 -21.28 6.12
C ASP A 431 20.01 -19.98 5.40
N VAL A 432 19.22 -18.91 5.55
CA VAL A 432 19.57 -17.58 5.02
C VAL A 432 20.88 -17.06 5.62
N ASN A 433 21.08 -17.20 6.94
CA ASN A 433 22.29 -16.78 7.58
C ASN A 433 23.53 -17.55 7.07
N LEU A 434 23.42 -18.87 6.84
CA LEU A 434 24.50 -19.66 6.23
C LEU A 434 24.80 -19.21 4.80
N MET A 435 23.76 -18.96 3.99
CA MET A 435 23.93 -18.43 2.63
C MET A 435 24.58 -17.04 2.65
N ALA A 436 24.19 -16.17 3.57
CA ALA A 436 24.77 -14.85 3.72
C ALA A 436 26.26 -14.92 4.11
N GLN A 437 26.64 -15.78 5.04
CA GLN A 437 28.05 -16.00 5.42
C GLN A 437 28.88 -16.51 4.22
N PHE A 438 28.34 -17.44 3.43
CA PHE A 438 28.99 -17.89 2.19
C PHE A 438 29.09 -16.74 1.16
N ASN A 439 28.01 -16.00 0.93
CA ASN A 439 28.00 -14.89 -0.01
C ASN A 439 29.00 -13.78 0.36
N ASN A 440 29.26 -13.59 1.67
CA ASN A 440 30.24 -12.66 2.20
C ASN A 440 31.69 -13.23 2.19
N GLY A 441 31.88 -14.50 1.85
CA GLY A 441 33.18 -15.17 1.86
C GLY A 441 33.67 -15.55 3.26
N GLU A 442 32.80 -15.61 4.26
CA GLU A 442 33.13 -15.98 5.65
C GLU A 442 33.28 -17.50 5.83
N ILE A 443 32.56 -18.30 5.03
CA ILE A 443 32.62 -19.75 5.00
C ILE A 443 32.80 -20.28 3.58
N SER A 444 33.34 -21.48 3.44
CA SER A 444 33.48 -22.16 2.16
C SER A 444 32.12 -22.68 1.64
N ARG A 445 32.05 -22.97 0.33
CA ARG A 445 30.82 -23.55 -0.25
C ARG A 445 30.51 -24.93 0.35
N GLU A 446 31.55 -25.74 0.61
CA GLU A 446 31.41 -27.07 1.21
C GLU A 446 30.81 -26.99 2.62
N GLU A 447 31.25 -26.03 3.44
CA GLU A 447 30.70 -25.78 4.78
C GLU A 447 29.25 -25.30 4.72
N CYS A 448 28.93 -24.40 3.78
CA CYS A 448 27.59 -23.94 3.56
C CYS A 448 26.64 -25.08 3.13
N ASP A 449 27.04 -25.86 2.11
CA ASP A 449 26.23 -26.98 1.58
C ASP A 449 26.02 -28.07 2.63
N LYS A 450 27.06 -28.34 3.46
CA LYS A 450 26.96 -29.27 4.60
C LYS A 450 25.97 -28.75 5.66
N GLY A 451 26.02 -27.47 5.98
CA GLY A 451 25.07 -26.83 6.91
C GLY A 451 23.62 -26.81 6.39
N LEU A 452 23.46 -26.65 5.08
CA LEU A 452 22.17 -26.70 4.40
C LEU A 452 21.60 -28.12 4.21
N ALA A 453 22.42 -29.15 4.45
CA ALA A 453 22.05 -30.58 4.35
C ALA A 453 21.38 -30.96 3.01
N GLY A 454 21.82 -30.36 1.91
CA GLY A 454 21.31 -30.65 0.56
C GLY A 454 19.85 -30.25 0.28
N ARG A 455 19.30 -29.33 1.07
CA ARG A 455 17.88 -28.91 0.93
C ARG A 455 17.63 -27.96 -0.24
N TYR A 456 18.66 -27.32 -0.82
CA TYR A 456 18.51 -26.22 -1.79
C TYR A 456 19.20 -26.44 -3.14
#